data_c0d8a6860649bdfe34af6e75d8732ce5
#
_entry.id   c0d8a6860649bdfe34af6e75d8732ce5
#
_cell.length_a   1.000
_cell.length_b   1.000
_cell.length_c   1.000
_cell.angle_alpha   90.00
_cell.angle_beta   90.00
_cell.angle_gamma   90.00
#
_symmetry.space_group_name_H-M   'P 1'
#
loop_
_entity.id
_entity.type
_entity.pdbx_description
1 polymer ?
#
loop_
_entity_poly.entity_id
_entity_poly.type
_entity_poly.pdbx_seq_one_letter_code
_entity_poly.pdbx_strand_id
1 'polypeptide(L)'
;MNTLLAVDGSDNSYAAVHALQYFARAEQLTLLHALDVRRPAYPMVPPEVAGVHNTTLDQSVREDGERLLDRVQSLLPMHAGPSTKQLRIGFPAEVIVWMAKERKADLIVMGARVMGAQGLGPVKEWLLGSVSHRILTQAPCATLIVNGPVKAMKQILLPLQGLSDAEAAIRFLQLKPFHDAVEVTLLTVLPSTGPPRPGDAAAAAAATEKLEEQAAFIDGVAERLRAIGYQAHGVAVTGTPADMILQEATTLRSDLILMGTRGRQGITRFVLGSVAHAVLHKMPCPVLAFH
;
A
#
# COMPACT_ATOMS: atom_id res chain seq x y z
N MET A 1 7.94 15.91 -1.61
CA MET A 1 7.55 14.68 -0.88
C MET A 1 8.79 13.82 -0.63
N ASN A 2 9.02 13.38 0.62
CA ASN A 2 10.10 12.46 0.97
C ASN A 2 9.64 11.02 0.76
N THR A 3 10.36 10.26 -0.03
CA THR A 3 9.98 8.88 -0.38
C THR A 3 11.00 7.88 0.12
N LEU A 4 10.53 6.80 0.74
CA LEU A 4 11.33 5.65 1.16
C LEU A 4 10.98 4.44 0.27
N LEU A 5 11.93 3.99 -0.54
CA LEU A 5 11.80 2.78 -1.35
C LEU A 5 12.49 1.62 -0.63
N ALA A 6 11.72 0.65 -0.19
CA ALA A 6 12.23 -0.57 0.44
C ALA A 6 12.35 -1.70 -0.58
N VAL A 7 13.55 -2.27 -0.72
CA VAL A 7 13.85 -3.31 -1.72
C VAL A 7 14.49 -4.55 -1.11
N ASP A 8 14.15 -5.72 -1.66
CA ASP A 8 14.68 -7.02 -1.23
C ASP A 8 15.22 -7.87 -2.40
N GLY A 9 15.28 -7.30 -3.61
CA GLY A 9 15.75 -7.98 -4.81
C GLY A 9 14.71 -8.90 -5.48
N SER A 10 13.48 -8.98 -4.96
CA SER A 10 12.39 -9.72 -5.59
C SER A 10 11.84 -8.98 -6.81
N ASP A 11 11.15 -9.71 -7.71
CA ASP A 11 10.50 -9.14 -8.89
C ASP A 11 9.51 -8.01 -8.52
N ASN A 12 8.77 -8.20 -7.42
CA ASN A 12 7.85 -7.18 -6.95
C ASN A 12 8.57 -5.95 -6.37
N SER A 13 9.76 -6.11 -5.78
CA SER A 13 10.56 -4.96 -5.38
C SER A 13 11.10 -4.18 -6.59
N TYR A 14 11.48 -4.86 -7.67
CA TYR A 14 11.81 -4.18 -8.93
C TYR A 14 10.58 -3.53 -9.58
N ALA A 15 9.41 -4.17 -9.51
CA ALA A 15 8.17 -3.54 -9.96
C ALA A 15 7.86 -2.25 -9.15
N ALA A 16 8.17 -2.24 -7.86
CA ALA A 16 8.04 -1.05 -7.01
C ALA A 16 9.03 0.07 -7.41
N VAL A 17 10.27 -0.28 -7.82
CA VAL A 17 11.22 0.69 -8.41
C VAL A 17 10.62 1.33 -9.65
N HIS A 18 10.10 0.52 -10.58
CA HIS A 18 9.51 1.01 -11.82
C HIS A 18 8.22 1.82 -11.58
N ALA A 19 7.45 1.51 -10.53
CA ALA A 19 6.25 2.26 -10.19
C ALA A 19 6.53 3.73 -9.86
N LEU A 20 7.76 4.06 -9.43
CA LEU A 20 8.16 5.45 -9.14
C LEU A 20 8.07 6.37 -10.36
N GLN A 21 8.04 5.83 -11.59
CA GLN A 21 7.86 6.65 -12.80
C GLN A 21 6.50 7.38 -12.85
N TYR A 22 5.51 6.91 -12.10
CA TYR A 22 4.18 7.50 -12.02
C TYR A 22 4.01 8.49 -10.86
N PHE A 23 5.03 8.59 -10.00
CA PHE A 23 5.01 9.49 -8.87
C PHE A 23 5.77 10.79 -9.17
N ALA A 24 5.35 11.86 -8.53
CA ALA A 24 6.03 13.15 -8.61
C ALA A 24 7.48 13.03 -8.09
N ARG A 25 8.35 13.88 -8.61
CA ARG A 25 9.74 13.94 -8.20
C ARG A 25 9.85 14.03 -6.67
N ALA A 26 10.58 13.11 -6.07
CA ALA A 26 10.87 13.14 -4.65
C ALA A 26 11.82 14.31 -4.31
N GLU A 27 11.57 14.98 -3.19
CA GLU A 27 12.54 15.93 -2.62
C GLU A 27 13.78 15.18 -2.12
N GLN A 28 13.52 14.05 -1.45
CA GLN A 28 14.53 13.07 -1.05
C GLN A 28 13.99 11.66 -1.28
N LEU A 29 14.77 10.83 -1.96
CA LEU A 29 14.49 9.41 -2.14
C LEU A 29 15.50 8.58 -1.35
N THR A 30 15.02 7.82 -0.38
CA THR A 30 15.86 6.88 0.38
C THR A 30 15.67 5.48 -0.18
N LEU A 31 16.73 4.88 -0.72
CA LEU A 31 16.76 3.48 -1.15
C LEU A 31 17.21 2.64 0.04
N LEU A 32 16.33 1.79 0.55
CA LEU A 32 16.60 0.99 1.74
C LEU A 32 16.58 -0.50 1.42
N HIS A 33 17.68 -1.16 1.77
CA HIS A 33 17.72 -2.62 1.88
C HIS A 33 17.96 -3.02 3.33
N ALA A 34 17.07 -3.85 3.88
CA ALA A 34 17.16 -4.36 5.25
C ALA A 34 17.62 -5.82 5.23
N LEU A 35 18.78 -6.09 5.76
CA LEU A 35 19.34 -7.44 5.88
C LEU A 35 18.81 -8.13 7.15
N ASP A 36 17.97 -9.14 6.98
CA ASP A 36 17.53 -10.03 8.06
C ASP A 36 18.59 -11.09 8.32
N VAL A 37 19.67 -10.70 8.99
CA VAL A 37 20.71 -11.63 9.42
C VAL A 37 20.20 -12.40 10.65
N ARG A 38 19.35 -13.40 10.42
CA ARG A 38 19.05 -14.38 11.47
C ARG A 38 20.32 -15.17 11.68
N ARG A 39 20.97 -14.99 12.84
CA ARG A 39 22.03 -15.92 13.25
C ARG A 39 21.41 -17.32 13.25
N PRO A 40 21.88 -18.25 12.39
CA PRO A 40 21.46 -19.63 12.55
C PRO A 40 21.88 -20.03 13.96
N ALA A 41 20.92 -20.37 14.79
CA ALA A 41 21.20 -21.03 16.06
C ALA A 41 21.69 -22.44 15.72
N TYR A 42 22.95 -22.57 15.35
CA TYR A 42 23.62 -23.86 15.30
C TYR A 42 24.17 -24.15 16.70
N PRO A 43 23.51 -25.05 17.45
CA PRO A 43 23.93 -25.36 18.81
C PRO A 43 25.23 -26.20 18.90
N MET A 44 25.93 -26.45 17.78
CA MET A 44 27.02 -27.42 17.74
C MET A 44 28.31 -27.01 16.99
N VAL A 45 28.54 -25.68 16.80
CA VAL A 45 29.83 -25.26 16.24
C VAL A 45 30.65 -24.63 17.37
N PRO A 46 31.89 -25.12 17.62
CA PRO A 46 32.77 -24.52 18.63
C PRO A 46 32.99 -23.02 18.37
N PRO A 47 33.05 -22.19 19.43
CA PRO A 47 33.16 -20.74 19.31
C PRO A 47 34.34 -20.24 18.47
N GLU A 48 35.42 -21.04 18.40
CA GLU A 48 36.64 -20.75 17.64
C GLU A 48 36.44 -20.84 16.11
N VAL A 49 35.50 -21.65 15.65
CA VAL A 49 35.17 -21.81 14.22
C VAL A 49 34.03 -20.87 13.82
N ALA A 50 33.12 -20.57 14.74
CA ALA A 50 32.00 -19.67 14.51
C ALA A 50 32.44 -18.22 14.26
N GLY A 51 33.54 -17.77 14.85
CA GLY A 51 34.03 -16.39 14.72
C GLY A 51 34.56 -16.05 13.33
N VAL A 52 35.25 -16.96 12.66
CA VAL A 52 35.88 -16.72 11.34
C VAL A 52 34.85 -16.85 10.21
N HIS A 53 33.92 -17.79 10.30
CA HIS A 53 32.85 -17.93 9.31
C HIS A 53 31.81 -16.81 9.36
N ASN A 54 31.54 -16.23 10.53
CA ASN A 54 30.57 -15.13 10.65
C ASN A 54 31.07 -13.82 9.99
N THR A 55 32.34 -13.48 10.10
CA THR A 55 32.85 -12.22 9.52
C THR A 55 32.86 -12.24 7.99
N THR A 56 33.22 -13.36 7.36
CA THR A 56 33.27 -13.48 5.89
C THR A 56 31.88 -13.57 5.28
N LEU A 57 30.94 -14.29 5.91
CA LEU A 57 29.54 -14.33 5.52
C LEU A 57 28.85 -12.96 5.70
N ASP A 58 29.11 -12.27 6.79
CA ASP A 58 28.60 -10.93 7.02
C ASP A 58 29.09 -9.92 5.97
N GLN A 59 30.35 -10.04 5.54
CA GLN A 59 30.92 -9.18 4.51
C GLN A 59 30.31 -9.46 3.13
N SER A 60 30.22 -10.72 2.72
CA SER A 60 29.60 -11.13 1.44
C SER A 60 28.14 -10.69 1.35
N VAL A 61 27.34 -10.87 2.41
CA VAL A 61 25.95 -10.47 2.47
C VAL A 61 25.80 -8.93 2.39
N ARG A 62 26.73 -8.17 2.98
CA ARG A 62 26.76 -6.71 2.85
C ARG A 62 27.08 -6.27 1.43
N GLU A 63 28.10 -6.88 0.81
CA GLU A 63 28.46 -6.58 -0.59
C GLU A 63 27.31 -6.89 -1.56
N ASP A 64 26.57 -8.00 -1.34
CA ASP A 64 25.38 -8.32 -2.12
C ASP A 64 24.27 -7.27 -1.93
N GLY A 65 24.07 -6.81 -0.71
CA GLY A 65 23.12 -5.76 -0.40
C GLY A 65 23.48 -4.41 -1.03
N GLU A 66 24.77 -4.06 -1.04
CA GLU A 66 25.25 -2.84 -1.71
C GLU A 66 25.09 -2.94 -3.23
N ARG A 67 25.44 -4.08 -3.84
CA ARG A 67 25.21 -4.36 -5.27
C ARG A 67 23.72 -4.26 -5.65
N LEU A 68 22.83 -4.76 -4.79
CA LEU A 68 21.40 -4.59 -4.99
C LEU A 68 21.01 -3.11 -5.02
N LEU A 69 21.47 -2.32 -4.06
CA LEU A 69 21.17 -0.88 -3.99
C LEU A 69 21.76 -0.11 -5.18
N ASP A 70 22.94 -0.47 -5.66
CA ASP A 70 23.55 0.10 -6.87
C ASP A 70 22.71 -0.19 -8.11
N ARG A 71 22.27 -1.44 -8.25
CA ARG A 71 21.37 -1.85 -9.34
C ARG A 71 20.04 -1.11 -9.27
N VAL A 72 19.43 -1.02 -8.09
CA VAL A 72 18.17 -0.27 -7.90
C VAL A 72 18.36 1.20 -8.26
N GLN A 73 19.46 1.82 -7.84
CA GLN A 73 19.76 3.21 -8.17
C GLN A 73 19.90 3.43 -9.68
N SER A 74 20.51 2.49 -10.41
CA SER A 74 20.63 2.58 -11.88
C SER A 74 19.29 2.38 -12.63
N LEU A 75 18.29 1.77 -11.99
CA LEU A 75 16.96 1.53 -12.56
C LEU A 75 15.95 2.64 -12.22
N LEU A 76 16.33 3.63 -11.41
CA LEU A 76 15.42 4.72 -11.05
C LEU A 76 14.99 5.52 -12.28
N PRO A 77 13.73 5.97 -12.35
CA PRO A 77 13.29 6.93 -13.35
C PRO A 77 14.13 8.22 -13.29
N MET A 78 14.38 8.84 -14.44
CA MET A 78 15.21 10.06 -14.53
C MET A 78 14.71 11.19 -13.63
N HIS A 79 13.40 11.28 -13.41
CA HIS A 79 12.79 12.30 -12.56
C HIS A 79 12.60 11.89 -11.10
N ALA A 80 13.05 10.69 -10.68
CA ALA A 80 12.80 10.18 -9.32
C ALA A 80 13.29 11.11 -8.20
N GLY A 81 14.26 11.98 -8.49
CA GLY A 81 14.83 12.92 -7.52
C GLY A 81 16.17 12.46 -6.94
N PRO A 82 16.75 13.26 -6.04
CA PRO A 82 18.02 12.91 -5.40
C PRO A 82 17.84 11.70 -4.51
N SER A 83 18.73 10.69 -4.69
CA SER A 83 18.62 9.43 -3.96
C SER A 83 19.81 9.18 -3.03
N THR A 84 19.55 8.54 -1.89
CA THR A 84 20.55 8.06 -0.93
C THR A 84 20.35 6.57 -0.66
N LYS A 85 21.44 5.80 -0.67
CA LYS A 85 21.41 4.36 -0.36
C LYS A 85 21.57 4.12 1.13
N GLN A 86 20.80 3.20 1.68
CA GLN A 86 20.84 2.80 3.07
C GLN A 86 20.78 1.28 3.16
N LEU A 87 21.87 0.68 3.58
CA LEU A 87 21.93 -0.72 3.97
C LEU A 87 21.83 -0.80 5.49
N ARG A 88 20.88 -1.57 6.00
CA ARG A 88 20.67 -1.73 7.44
C ARG A 88 20.51 -3.19 7.81
N ILE A 89 21.02 -3.58 8.97
CA ILE A 89 20.84 -4.91 9.54
C ILE A 89 19.73 -4.85 10.57
N GLY A 90 18.79 -5.78 10.49
CA GLY A 90 17.69 -5.91 11.43
C GLY A 90 16.43 -6.50 10.81
N PHE A 91 15.37 -6.61 11.61
CA PHE A 91 14.07 -7.08 11.11
C PHE A 91 13.49 -6.09 10.08
N PRO A 92 13.26 -6.50 8.82
CA PRO A 92 12.93 -5.57 7.75
C PRO A 92 11.79 -4.60 8.07
N ALA A 93 10.70 -5.09 8.65
CA ALA A 93 9.57 -4.23 8.98
C ALA A 93 9.92 -3.15 10.03
N GLU A 94 10.72 -3.49 11.05
CA GLU A 94 11.15 -2.54 12.07
C GLU A 94 12.11 -1.49 11.49
N VAL A 95 13.06 -1.95 10.69
CA VAL A 95 14.03 -1.08 10.02
C VAL A 95 13.33 -0.10 9.08
N ILE A 96 12.35 -0.58 8.28
CA ILE A 96 11.59 0.27 7.35
C ILE A 96 10.77 1.31 8.10
N VAL A 97 10.02 0.90 9.15
CA VAL A 97 9.21 1.82 9.96
C VAL A 97 10.10 2.85 10.70
N TRP A 98 11.22 2.40 11.24
CA TRP A 98 12.18 3.29 11.89
C TRP A 98 12.76 4.31 10.89
N MET A 99 13.22 3.84 9.72
CA MET A 99 13.79 4.71 8.68
C MET A 99 12.76 5.71 8.15
N ALA A 100 11.48 5.29 7.99
CA ALA A 100 10.42 6.19 7.56
C ALA A 100 10.21 7.33 8.56
N LYS A 101 10.30 7.06 9.87
CA LYS A 101 10.24 8.08 10.92
C LYS A 101 11.46 8.99 10.89
N GLU A 102 12.66 8.41 10.83
CA GLU A 102 13.94 9.13 10.81
C GLU A 102 14.04 10.10 9.62
N ARG A 103 13.59 9.64 8.44
CA ARG A 103 13.62 10.43 7.21
C ARG A 103 12.39 11.28 7.00
N LYS A 104 11.44 11.28 7.94
CA LYS A 104 10.15 11.96 7.81
C LYS A 104 9.52 11.68 6.44
N ALA A 105 9.46 10.39 6.09
CA ALA A 105 8.91 9.96 4.82
C ALA A 105 7.41 10.27 4.76
N ASP A 106 6.96 10.77 3.61
CA ASP A 106 5.55 10.96 3.27
C ASP A 106 4.97 9.72 2.60
N LEU A 107 5.86 8.93 1.96
CA LEU A 107 5.48 7.72 1.22
C LEU A 107 6.53 6.62 1.41
N ILE A 108 6.08 5.43 1.78
CA ILE A 108 6.85 4.19 1.66
C ILE A 108 6.41 3.49 0.38
N VAL A 109 7.35 3.02 -0.42
CA VAL A 109 7.10 2.22 -1.62
C VAL A 109 7.79 0.87 -1.46
N MET A 110 7.06 -0.23 -1.66
CA MET A 110 7.61 -1.58 -1.53
C MET A 110 6.87 -2.60 -2.38
N GLY A 111 7.54 -3.70 -2.72
CA GLY A 111 6.91 -4.85 -3.33
C GLY A 111 6.13 -5.69 -2.31
N ALA A 112 5.00 -6.25 -2.72
CA ALA A 112 4.33 -7.29 -1.95
C ALA A 112 5.12 -8.60 -2.06
N ARG A 113 5.41 -9.25 -0.94
CA ARG A 113 5.94 -10.61 -0.99
C ARG A 113 4.79 -11.57 -1.28
N VAL A 114 4.84 -12.19 -2.47
CA VAL A 114 3.93 -13.29 -2.80
C VAL A 114 4.51 -14.54 -2.17
N MET A 115 3.88 -15.05 -1.14
CA MET A 115 4.13 -16.43 -0.76
C MET A 115 3.39 -17.30 -1.78
N GLY A 116 4.11 -17.71 -2.84
CA GLY A 116 3.58 -18.65 -3.81
C GLY A 116 3.18 -19.92 -3.10
N ALA A 117 1.92 -20.29 -3.19
CA ALA A 117 1.49 -21.66 -2.93
C ALA A 117 2.13 -22.55 -4.01
N GLN A 118 3.32 -23.05 -3.74
CA GLN A 118 3.82 -24.20 -4.47
C GLN A 118 2.89 -25.36 -4.12
N GLY A 119 1.91 -25.65 -4.97
CA GLY A 119 1.27 -26.95 -5.01
C GLY A 119 -0.20 -27.10 -4.64
N LEU A 120 -0.99 -26.07 -4.43
CA LEU A 120 -2.43 -26.25 -4.12
C LEU A 120 -3.33 -25.35 -4.99
N GLY A 121 -3.67 -25.82 -6.19
CA GLY A 121 -4.84 -25.40 -6.95
C GLY A 121 -4.76 -24.06 -7.69
N PRO A 122 -5.78 -23.73 -8.53
CA PRO A 122 -5.79 -22.57 -9.41
C PRO A 122 -6.13 -21.23 -8.72
N VAL A 123 -6.26 -21.20 -7.41
CA VAL A 123 -6.59 -19.99 -6.64
C VAL A 123 -5.29 -19.32 -6.23
N LYS A 124 -4.91 -18.25 -6.92
CA LYS A 124 -3.85 -17.33 -6.50
C LYS A 124 -4.36 -16.48 -5.33
N GLU A 125 -4.43 -17.06 -4.15
CA GLU A 125 -4.61 -16.27 -2.94
C GLU A 125 -3.27 -15.62 -2.59
N TRP A 126 -3.23 -14.30 -2.64
CA TRP A 126 -2.09 -13.51 -2.28
C TRP A 126 -2.02 -13.43 -0.75
N LEU A 127 -1.10 -14.15 -0.14
CA LEU A 127 -0.87 -13.96 1.29
C LEU A 127 -0.02 -12.69 1.48
N LEU A 128 -0.61 -11.66 2.11
CA LEU A 128 0.12 -10.49 2.53
C LEU A 128 1.27 -10.91 3.48
N GLY A 129 2.52 -10.68 3.06
CA GLY A 129 3.69 -11.08 3.85
C GLY A 129 3.74 -10.37 5.21
N SER A 130 4.40 -10.99 6.18
CA SER A 130 4.52 -10.44 7.55
C SER A 130 5.15 -9.03 7.59
N VAL A 131 6.08 -8.73 6.68
CA VAL A 131 6.71 -7.42 6.56
C VAL A 131 5.68 -6.39 6.10
N SER A 132 4.96 -6.65 5.00
CA SER A 132 3.93 -5.74 4.47
C SER A 132 2.82 -5.51 5.48
N HIS A 133 2.32 -6.56 6.14
CA HIS A 133 1.31 -6.45 7.18
C HIS A 133 1.77 -5.53 8.33
N ARG A 134 2.99 -5.73 8.82
CA ARG A 134 3.53 -4.92 9.92
C ARG A 134 3.76 -3.46 9.53
N ILE A 135 4.22 -3.20 8.30
CA ILE A 135 4.38 -1.84 7.79
C ILE A 135 3.01 -1.16 7.66
N LEU A 136 2.02 -1.80 7.04
CA LEU A 136 0.67 -1.26 6.91
C LEU A 136 -0.04 -0.94 8.23
N THR A 137 0.39 -1.57 9.34
CA THR A 137 -0.17 -1.30 10.67
C THR A 137 0.64 -0.30 11.49
N GLN A 138 1.93 -0.06 11.17
CA GLN A 138 2.84 0.71 12.01
C GLN A 138 3.53 1.88 11.30
N ALA A 139 3.39 2.00 9.97
CA ALA A 139 3.99 3.08 9.22
C ALA A 139 3.49 4.45 9.69
N PRO A 140 4.36 5.47 9.73
CA PRO A 140 3.97 6.82 10.10
C PRO A 140 3.32 7.59 8.93
N CYS A 141 3.35 7.05 7.72
CA CYS A 141 2.97 7.71 6.48
C CYS A 141 2.29 6.73 5.51
N ALA A 142 1.83 7.24 4.37
CA ALA A 142 1.24 6.41 3.32
C ALA A 142 2.21 5.33 2.84
N THR A 143 1.67 4.17 2.46
CA THR A 143 2.45 3.01 2.00
C THR A 143 1.87 2.46 0.71
N LEU A 144 2.67 2.47 -0.36
CA LEU A 144 2.35 1.82 -1.63
C LEU A 144 2.86 0.37 -1.62
N ILE A 145 1.95 -0.56 -1.82
CA ILE A 145 2.25 -1.98 -2.02
C ILE A 145 2.08 -2.33 -3.49
N VAL A 146 3.14 -2.80 -4.12
CA VAL A 146 3.16 -3.19 -5.54
C VAL A 146 3.24 -4.72 -5.64
N ASN A 147 2.32 -5.32 -6.38
CA ASN A 147 2.17 -6.78 -6.51
C ASN A 147 2.47 -7.32 -7.91
N GLY A 148 3.11 -6.52 -8.75
CA GLY A 148 3.49 -6.87 -10.13
C GLY A 148 3.77 -5.65 -10.98
N PRO A 149 4.06 -5.82 -12.29
CA PRO A 149 4.36 -4.71 -13.17
C PRO A 149 3.21 -3.71 -13.25
N VAL A 150 3.50 -2.44 -12.99
CA VAL A 150 2.56 -1.32 -13.12
C VAL A 150 2.65 -0.76 -14.53
N LYS A 151 1.54 -0.76 -15.26
CA LYS A 151 1.47 -0.31 -16.67
C LYS A 151 0.97 1.11 -16.83
N ALA A 152 0.20 1.59 -15.88
CA ALA A 152 -0.37 2.93 -15.83
C ALA A 152 -0.66 3.31 -14.37
N MET A 153 -0.92 4.59 -14.13
CA MET A 153 -1.43 5.10 -12.86
C MET A 153 -2.28 6.33 -13.13
N LYS A 154 -3.38 6.12 -13.83
CA LYS A 154 -4.31 7.16 -14.28
C LYS A 154 -5.69 7.03 -13.63
N GLN A 155 -6.16 5.80 -13.44
CA GLN A 155 -7.47 5.49 -12.87
C GLN A 155 -7.30 5.05 -11.41
N ILE A 156 -7.72 5.91 -10.48
CA ILE A 156 -7.59 5.67 -9.04
C ILE A 156 -8.96 5.40 -8.46
N LEU A 157 -9.12 4.27 -7.78
CA LEU A 157 -10.29 3.99 -6.95
C LEU A 157 -9.99 4.38 -5.51
N LEU A 158 -10.82 5.26 -4.94
CA LEU A 158 -10.71 5.76 -3.58
C LEU A 158 -11.94 5.33 -2.76
N PRO A 159 -11.93 4.12 -2.15
CA PRO A 159 -12.98 3.72 -1.22
C PRO A 159 -12.92 4.55 0.07
N LEU A 160 -14.04 5.12 0.47
CA LEU A 160 -14.17 5.92 1.67
C LEU A 160 -15.29 5.38 2.57
N GLN A 161 -15.03 5.34 3.87
CA GLN A 161 -15.96 4.88 4.88
C GLN A 161 -16.62 6.04 5.65
N GLY A 162 -16.01 7.22 5.62
CA GLY A 162 -16.47 8.42 6.29
C GLY A 162 -15.46 9.56 6.28
N LEU A 163 -15.75 10.60 7.06
CA LEU A 163 -14.96 11.85 7.08
C LEU A 163 -13.48 11.65 7.41
N SER A 164 -13.15 10.75 8.34
CA SER A 164 -11.75 10.51 8.72
C SER A 164 -10.91 10.02 7.55
N ASP A 165 -11.46 9.08 6.76
CA ASP A 165 -10.78 8.55 5.57
C ASP A 165 -10.67 9.63 4.49
N ALA A 166 -11.74 10.42 4.30
CA ALA A 166 -11.76 11.52 3.34
C ALA A 166 -10.68 12.57 3.66
N GLU A 167 -10.57 12.97 4.93
CA GLU A 167 -9.55 13.93 5.37
C GLU A 167 -8.12 13.39 5.19
N ALA A 168 -7.89 12.13 5.51
CA ALA A 168 -6.58 11.51 5.33
C ALA A 168 -6.21 11.39 3.84
N ALA A 169 -7.16 10.99 2.99
CA ALA A 169 -6.97 10.92 1.54
C ALA A 169 -6.69 12.31 0.94
N ILE A 170 -7.45 13.34 1.33
CA ILE A 170 -7.26 14.71 0.85
C ILE A 170 -5.88 15.22 1.26
N ARG A 171 -5.46 15.04 2.53
CA ARG A 171 -4.12 15.43 2.98
C ARG A 171 -3.01 14.79 2.14
N PHE A 172 -3.13 13.50 1.83
CA PHE A 172 -2.15 12.83 0.99
C PHE A 172 -2.17 13.38 -0.45
N LEU A 173 -3.35 13.55 -1.05
CA LEU A 173 -3.50 14.06 -2.42
C LEU A 173 -3.07 15.53 -2.56
N GLN A 174 -3.14 16.33 -1.49
CA GLN A 174 -2.59 17.69 -1.45
C GLN A 174 -1.07 17.75 -1.66
N LEU A 175 -0.35 16.69 -1.33
CA LEU A 175 1.09 16.55 -1.63
C LEU A 175 1.38 16.43 -3.13
N LYS A 176 0.36 16.29 -3.98
CA LYS A 176 0.49 16.07 -5.43
C LYS A 176 1.42 14.90 -5.73
N PRO A 177 1.09 13.69 -5.21
CA PRO A 177 2.01 12.55 -5.27
C PRO A 177 2.24 11.98 -6.67
N PHE A 178 1.35 12.27 -7.64
CA PHE A 178 1.41 11.71 -9.00
C PHE A 178 2.13 12.62 -9.97
N HIS A 179 2.88 12.04 -10.89
CA HIS A 179 3.61 12.75 -11.94
C HIS A 179 2.65 13.33 -12.98
N ASP A 180 1.70 12.52 -13.43
CA ASP A 180 0.71 12.90 -14.44
C ASP A 180 -0.66 13.18 -13.81
N ALA A 181 -1.56 13.75 -14.59
CA ALA A 181 -2.94 13.92 -14.18
C ALA A 181 -3.62 12.54 -14.00
N VAL A 182 -4.37 12.41 -12.92
CA VAL A 182 -5.11 11.20 -12.56
C VAL A 182 -6.59 11.50 -12.40
N GLU A 183 -7.42 10.52 -12.68
CA GLU A 183 -8.84 10.52 -12.41
C GLU A 183 -9.12 9.70 -11.16
N VAL A 184 -9.93 10.25 -10.24
CA VAL A 184 -10.23 9.64 -8.95
C VAL A 184 -11.71 9.29 -8.87
N THR A 185 -12.03 8.01 -8.88
CA THR A 185 -13.38 7.53 -8.56
C THR A 185 -13.48 7.28 -7.05
N LEU A 186 -14.29 8.11 -6.38
CA LEU A 186 -14.58 7.93 -4.97
C LEU A 186 -15.71 6.91 -4.83
N LEU A 187 -15.52 5.90 -3.99
CA LEU A 187 -16.50 4.84 -3.77
C LEU A 187 -16.92 4.80 -2.31
N THR A 188 -18.23 4.85 -2.06
CA THR A 188 -18.77 4.49 -0.75
C THR A 188 -19.67 3.27 -0.87
N VAL A 189 -19.55 2.35 0.08
CA VAL A 189 -20.33 1.11 0.08
C VAL A 189 -21.19 1.05 1.33
N LEU A 190 -22.52 1.04 1.14
CA LEU A 190 -23.47 0.75 2.19
C LEU A 190 -23.56 -0.76 2.39
N PRO A 191 -23.27 -1.25 3.59
CA PRO A 191 -23.47 -2.68 3.87
C PRO A 191 -24.91 -3.09 3.62
N SER A 192 -25.10 -4.09 2.77
CA SER A 192 -26.43 -4.68 2.55
C SER A 192 -26.81 -5.54 3.74
N THR A 193 -27.95 -5.25 4.36
CA THR A 193 -28.56 -6.09 5.40
C THR A 193 -29.47 -7.18 4.82
N GLY A 194 -29.40 -7.41 3.51
CA GLY A 194 -30.28 -8.27 2.74
C GLY A 194 -31.41 -7.49 2.05
N PRO A 195 -32.10 -8.10 1.10
CA PRO A 195 -33.25 -7.46 0.47
C PRO A 195 -34.35 -7.17 1.53
N PRO A 196 -34.98 -5.98 1.47
CA PRO A 196 -36.11 -5.69 2.33
C PRO A 196 -37.17 -6.80 2.16
N ARG A 197 -37.84 -7.17 3.23
CA ARG A 197 -38.91 -8.16 3.16
C ARG A 197 -39.98 -7.66 2.19
N PRO A 198 -40.57 -8.52 1.37
CA PRO A 198 -41.67 -8.14 0.48
C PRO A 198 -42.76 -7.43 1.28
N GLY A 199 -43.09 -6.17 0.93
CA GLY A 199 -44.09 -5.35 1.61
C GLY A 199 -43.55 -4.36 2.66
N ASP A 200 -42.27 -4.36 2.98
CA ASP A 200 -41.65 -3.38 3.92
C ASP A 200 -41.19 -2.11 3.20
N ALA A 201 -42.17 -1.29 2.79
CA ALA A 201 -41.93 -0.03 2.10
C ALA A 201 -41.12 0.97 2.96
N ALA A 202 -41.27 0.92 4.28
CA ALA A 202 -40.53 1.81 5.18
C ALA A 202 -39.01 1.47 5.21
N ALA A 203 -38.69 0.18 5.27
CA ALA A 203 -37.28 -0.25 5.20
C ALA A 203 -36.65 0.04 3.84
N ALA A 204 -37.40 -0.10 2.74
CA ALA A 204 -36.93 0.27 1.41
C ALA A 204 -36.67 1.78 1.29
N ALA A 205 -37.57 2.62 1.77
CA ALA A 205 -37.44 4.08 1.78
C ALA A 205 -36.20 4.52 2.61
N ALA A 206 -36.06 3.96 3.81
CA ALA A 206 -34.87 4.25 4.66
C ALA A 206 -33.56 3.80 4.03
N ALA A 207 -33.55 2.71 3.27
CA ALA A 207 -32.34 2.29 2.54
C ALA A 207 -31.98 3.25 1.41
N THR A 208 -33.00 3.76 0.68
CA THR A 208 -32.82 4.77 -0.37
C THR A 208 -32.30 6.08 0.21
N GLU A 209 -32.89 6.58 1.28
CA GLU A 209 -32.48 7.80 1.96
C GLU A 209 -31.00 7.72 2.40
N LYS A 210 -30.59 6.61 3.02
CA LYS A 210 -29.19 6.39 3.40
C LYS A 210 -28.23 6.38 2.19
N LEU A 211 -28.67 5.82 1.07
CA LEU A 211 -27.85 5.80 -0.14
C LEU A 211 -27.70 7.21 -0.70
N GLU A 212 -28.74 8.02 -0.69
CA GLU A 212 -28.73 9.43 -1.10
C GLU A 212 -27.82 10.28 -0.18
N GLU A 213 -27.88 10.06 1.14
CA GLU A 213 -26.98 10.70 2.09
C GLU A 213 -25.50 10.36 1.81
N GLN A 214 -25.22 9.09 1.52
CA GLN A 214 -23.86 8.67 1.19
C GLN A 214 -23.40 9.19 -0.17
N ALA A 215 -24.30 9.28 -1.14
CA ALA A 215 -24.00 9.91 -2.44
C ALA A 215 -23.67 11.39 -2.25
N ALA A 216 -24.47 12.13 -1.50
CA ALA A 216 -24.20 13.55 -1.20
C ALA A 216 -22.88 13.76 -0.45
N PHE A 217 -22.55 12.87 0.51
CA PHE A 217 -21.27 12.88 1.20
C PHE A 217 -20.10 12.72 0.23
N ILE A 218 -20.16 11.70 -0.64
CA ILE A 218 -19.08 11.38 -1.57
C ILE A 218 -18.91 12.48 -2.62
N ASP A 219 -19.99 13.09 -3.09
CA ASP A 219 -19.98 14.21 -4.02
C ASP A 219 -19.32 15.45 -3.41
N GLY A 220 -19.58 15.75 -2.14
CA GLY A 220 -18.90 16.81 -1.41
C GLY A 220 -17.40 16.59 -1.28
N VAL A 221 -16.96 15.33 -1.12
CA VAL A 221 -15.53 14.99 -1.12
C VAL A 221 -14.94 15.14 -2.54
N ALA A 222 -15.68 14.72 -3.57
CA ALA A 222 -15.25 14.88 -4.97
C ALA A 222 -15.08 16.36 -5.35
N GLU A 223 -15.96 17.26 -4.90
CA GLU A 223 -15.81 18.69 -5.07
C GLU A 223 -14.53 19.24 -4.44
N ARG A 224 -14.20 18.79 -3.24
CA ARG A 224 -12.95 19.17 -2.56
C ARG A 224 -11.71 18.70 -3.32
N LEU A 225 -11.74 17.50 -3.91
CA LEU A 225 -10.66 17.00 -4.76
C LEU A 225 -10.56 17.79 -6.07
N ARG A 226 -11.69 18.16 -6.68
CA ARG A 226 -11.72 19.03 -7.87
C ARG A 226 -11.14 20.42 -7.55
N ALA A 227 -11.45 20.98 -6.40
CA ALA A 227 -10.91 22.26 -5.96
C ALA A 227 -9.37 22.27 -5.81
N ILE A 228 -8.77 21.11 -5.51
CA ILE A 228 -7.31 20.95 -5.48
C ILE A 228 -6.75 20.39 -6.79
N GLY A 229 -7.54 20.37 -7.89
CA GLY A 229 -7.07 20.11 -9.26
C GLY A 229 -7.06 18.64 -9.69
N TYR A 230 -7.83 17.76 -9.03
CA TYR A 230 -8.07 16.40 -9.51
C TYR A 230 -9.34 16.31 -10.35
N GLN A 231 -9.36 15.40 -11.32
CA GLN A 231 -10.62 14.95 -11.88
C GLN A 231 -11.20 13.93 -10.91
N ALA A 232 -12.41 14.20 -10.38
CA ALA A 232 -12.99 13.37 -9.33
C ALA A 232 -14.51 13.26 -9.48
N HIS A 233 -15.05 12.04 -9.28
CA HIS A 233 -16.48 11.78 -9.26
C HIS A 233 -16.80 10.73 -8.18
N GLY A 234 -18.03 10.80 -7.65
CA GLY A 234 -18.50 9.92 -6.59
C GLY A 234 -19.39 8.78 -7.10
N VAL A 235 -19.29 7.62 -6.48
CA VAL A 235 -20.14 6.45 -6.70
C VAL A 235 -20.55 5.88 -5.35
N ALA A 236 -21.86 5.73 -5.12
CA ALA A 236 -22.40 5.08 -3.92
C ALA A 236 -23.09 3.78 -4.33
N VAL A 237 -22.74 2.68 -3.68
CA VAL A 237 -23.29 1.35 -3.96
C VAL A 237 -23.69 0.64 -2.68
N THR A 238 -24.50 -0.41 -2.81
CA THR A 238 -24.87 -1.31 -1.70
C THR A 238 -24.21 -2.66 -1.88
N GLY A 239 -23.73 -3.27 -0.80
CA GLY A 239 -23.14 -4.61 -0.85
C GLY A 239 -22.15 -4.90 0.26
N THR A 240 -21.37 -5.96 0.10
CA THR A 240 -20.24 -6.27 0.98
C THR A 240 -19.07 -5.35 0.61
N PRO A 241 -18.56 -4.50 1.52
CA PRO A 241 -17.57 -3.47 1.17
C PRO A 241 -16.35 -3.99 0.41
N ALA A 242 -15.72 -5.08 0.87
CA ALA A 242 -14.55 -5.61 0.21
C ALA A 242 -14.83 -6.14 -1.20
N ASP A 243 -15.97 -6.83 -1.39
CA ASP A 243 -16.33 -7.41 -2.68
C ASP A 243 -16.68 -6.30 -3.68
N MET A 244 -17.43 -5.28 -3.24
CA MET A 244 -17.77 -4.13 -4.09
C MET A 244 -16.52 -3.34 -4.51
N ILE A 245 -15.57 -3.09 -3.59
CA ILE A 245 -14.30 -2.42 -3.91
C ILE A 245 -13.54 -3.20 -5.00
N LEU A 246 -13.43 -4.52 -4.85
CA LEU A 246 -12.72 -5.37 -5.81
C LEU A 246 -13.43 -5.46 -7.16
N GLN A 247 -14.77 -5.51 -7.14
CA GLN A 247 -15.59 -5.50 -8.34
C GLN A 247 -15.43 -4.17 -9.09
N GLU A 248 -15.57 -3.03 -8.39
CA GLU A 248 -15.40 -1.71 -8.99
C GLU A 248 -13.98 -1.48 -9.50
N ALA A 249 -12.96 -1.91 -8.76
CA ALA A 249 -11.57 -1.84 -9.22
C ALA A 249 -11.37 -2.59 -10.55
N THR A 250 -12.04 -3.73 -10.72
CA THR A 250 -11.99 -4.52 -11.95
C THR A 250 -12.79 -3.88 -13.08
N THR A 251 -14.00 -3.44 -12.80
CA THR A 251 -14.94 -2.82 -13.77
C THR A 251 -14.35 -1.53 -14.35
N LEU A 252 -13.80 -0.69 -13.48
CA LEU A 252 -13.18 0.59 -13.85
C LEU A 252 -11.75 0.42 -14.38
N ARG A 253 -11.21 -0.81 -14.36
CA ARG A 253 -9.81 -1.08 -14.68
C ARG A 253 -8.86 -0.15 -13.92
N SER A 254 -9.10 -0.03 -12.63
CA SER A 254 -8.31 0.86 -11.78
C SER A 254 -6.83 0.47 -11.78
N ASP A 255 -5.98 1.46 -11.93
CA ASP A 255 -4.51 1.30 -11.89
C ASP A 255 -3.99 1.30 -10.46
N LEU A 256 -4.76 1.87 -9.51
CA LEU A 256 -4.43 2.00 -8.10
C LEU A 256 -5.70 2.00 -7.24
N ILE A 257 -5.68 1.28 -6.14
CA ILE A 257 -6.64 1.47 -5.04
C ILE A 257 -5.94 2.32 -3.97
N LEU A 258 -6.51 3.49 -3.66
CA LEU A 258 -6.05 4.39 -2.60
C LEU A 258 -7.03 4.28 -1.42
N MET A 259 -6.64 3.69 -0.29
CA MET A 259 -7.59 3.38 0.79
C MET A 259 -7.03 3.57 2.20
N GLY A 260 -7.91 3.82 3.15
CA GLY A 260 -7.57 3.80 4.58
C GLY A 260 -7.30 2.38 5.08
N THR A 261 -6.42 2.26 6.04
CA THR A 261 -6.11 0.96 6.70
C THR A 261 -6.98 0.68 7.92
N ARG A 262 -7.69 1.68 8.45
CA ARG A 262 -8.47 1.61 9.70
C ARG A 262 -9.96 1.45 9.40
N GLY A 263 -10.67 0.72 10.27
CA GLY A 263 -12.12 0.66 10.23
C GLY A 263 -12.77 1.71 11.16
N ARG A 264 -14.11 1.81 11.08
CA ARG A 264 -14.95 2.77 11.85
C ARG A 264 -14.69 2.85 13.35
N GLN A 265 -14.14 1.81 13.97
CA GLN A 265 -14.06 1.74 15.44
C GLN A 265 -12.76 2.29 16.03
N GLY A 266 -11.79 2.73 15.23
CA GLY A 266 -10.61 3.49 15.71
C GLY A 266 -9.77 2.88 16.86
N ILE A 267 -10.07 1.65 17.27
CA ILE A 267 -9.81 1.16 18.62
C ILE A 267 -8.38 0.66 18.85
N THR A 268 -7.58 0.42 17.81
CA THR A 268 -6.17 0.08 18.07
C THR A 268 -5.27 0.53 16.92
N ARG A 269 -4.19 1.23 17.26
CA ARG A 269 -3.15 1.74 16.35
C ARG A 269 -2.43 0.66 15.53
N PHE A 270 -2.71 -0.63 15.75
CA PHE A 270 -1.92 -1.75 15.24
C PHE A 270 -2.74 -2.83 14.53
N VAL A 271 -4.01 -2.55 14.19
CA VAL A 271 -4.86 -3.55 13.54
C VAL A 271 -5.29 -3.05 12.17
N LEU A 272 -5.06 -3.87 11.17
CA LEU A 272 -5.56 -3.68 9.82
C LEU A 272 -7.06 -3.98 9.78
N GLY A 273 -7.87 -3.06 9.24
CA GLY A 273 -9.31 -3.26 9.10
C GLY A 273 -9.65 -4.46 8.20
N SER A 274 -10.76 -5.13 8.46
CA SER A 274 -11.18 -6.32 7.73
C SER A 274 -11.34 -6.07 6.22
N VAL A 275 -11.84 -4.91 5.83
CA VAL A 275 -12.00 -4.52 4.42
C VAL A 275 -10.63 -4.32 3.77
N ALA A 276 -9.73 -3.56 4.41
CA ALA A 276 -8.37 -3.35 3.92
C ALA A 276 -7.61 -4.68 3.81
N HIS A 277 -7.75 -5.56 4.80
CA HIS A 277 -7.16 -6.90 4.78
C HIS A 277 -7.65 -7.71 3.56
N ALA A 278 -8.98 -7.76 3.34
CA ALA A 278 -9.57 -8.51 2.24
C ALA A 278 -9.15 -7.96 0.86
N VAL A 279 -9.08 -6.62 0.70
CA VAL A 279 -8.61 -5.97 -0.54
C VAL A 279 -7.15 -6.28 -0.78
N LEU A 280 -6.29 -6.15 0.23
CA LEU A 280 -4.85 -6.42 0.14
C LEU A 280 -4.53 -7.91 -0.16
N HIS A 281 -5.41 -8.82 0.23
CA HIS A 281 -5.27 -10.24 -0.12
C HIS A 281 -5.57 -10.53 -1.60
N LYS A 282 -6.44 -9.77 -2.24
CA LYS A 282 -6.86 -10.01 -3.64
C LYS A 282 -6.17 -9.07 -4.65
N MET A 283 -5.74 -7.90 -4.23
CA MET A 283 -4.98 -6.87 -4.96
C MET A 283 -5.03 -6.97 -6.50
N PRO A 284 -6.11 -6.56 -7.17
CA PRO A 284 -6.19 -6.58 -8.62
C PRO A 284 -5.19 -5.59 -9.28
N CYS A 285 -4.77 -4.59 -8.54
CA CYS A 285 -3.78 -3.58 -8.88
C CYS A 285 -3.01 -3.18 -7.62
N PRO A 286 -1.95 -2.35 -7.70
CA PRO A 286 -1.28 -1.77 -6.54
C PRO A 286 -2.24 -1.12 -5.55
N VAL A 287 -1.92 -1.19 -4.27
CA VAL A 287 -2.71 -0.54 -3.20
C VAL A 287 -1.85 0.47 -2.48
N LEU A 288 -2.30 1.72 -2.41
CA LEU A 288 -1.72 2.76 -1.58
C LEU A 288 -2.60 2.93 -0.34
N ALA A 289 -2.03 2.59 0.79
CA ALA A 289 -2.69 2.64 2.08
C ALA A 289 -2.30 3.90 2.85
N PHE A 290 -3.26 4.62 3.43
CA PHE A 290 -3.03 5.78 4.28
C PHE A 290 -3.65 5.57 5.68
N HIS A 291 -3.22 6.42 6.66
CA HIS A 291 -3.64 6.30 8.07
C HIS A 291 -4.33 7.54 8.57
#